data_a9e5ee97937594b7f0a587f80ce964bd
#
_entry.id   a9e5ee97937594b7f0a587f80ce964bd
#
_cell.length_a   1.000
_cell.length_b   1.000
_cell.length_c   1.000
_cell.angle_alpha   90.00
_cell.angle_beta   90.00
_cell.angle_gamma   90.00
#
_symmetry.space_group_name_H-M   'P 1'
#
loop_
_entity.id
_entity.type
_entity.pdbx_description
1 polymer ?
#
loop_
_entity_poly.entity_id
_entity_poly.type
_entity_poly.pdbx_seq_one_letter_code
_entity_poly.pdbx_strand_id
1 'polypeptide(L)'
;ATKDLPNWRASEELRRFAYVHIAPSLDQMARVYQQAVAGMMPAEPVLVVGQTTAIDPGRAPDGNHILWIQVRMLPKIIEGDEAGTIDSRDWRLAKEAYADRVVAIIEKHAPGFTESIMARAVFSPLDLQAMNVNLIGGDGLGGSHHLAQNFLFRPAAGRANGSTPVRNLHLVGASVWPGAGVGAGSGFLLARKLAGK
;
A
#
# COMPACT_ATOMS: atom_id res chain seq x y z
N ALA A 1 -5.73 -0.58 15.98
CA ALA A 1 -5.10 -0.76 17.30
C ALA A 1 -5.40 -2.17 17.81
N THR A 2 -4.42 -2.81 18.41
CA THR A 2 -4.54 -4.17 18.94
C THR A 2 -3.93 -4.26 20.34
N LYS A 3 -4.39 -5.24 21.11
CA LYS A 3 -3.86 -5.52 22.46
C LYS A 3 -2.48 -6.18 22.42
N ASP A 4 -2.15 -6.86 21.31
CA ASP A 4 -0.87 -7.53 21.12
C ASP A 4 -0.49 -7.55 19.65
N LEU A 5 0.78 -7.81 19.34
CA LEU A 5 1.24 -8.08 17.97
C LEU A 5 0.73 -9.45 17.51
N PRO A 6 0.47 -9.63 16.20
CA PRO A 6 -0.01 -10.89 15.67
C PRO A 6 0.89 -12.07 16.07
N ASN A 7 0.29 -13.16 16.50
CA ASN A 7 0.99 -14.40 16.86
C ASN A 7 1.17 -15.26 15.61
N TRP A 8 2.20 -14.98 14.82
CA TRP A 8 2.44 -15.61 13.53
C TRP A 8 2.76 -17.10 13.63
N ARG A 9 1.97 -17.94 12.97
CA ARG A 9 2.20 -19.41 12.92
C ARG A 9 3.54 -19.81 12.30
N ALA A 10 4.03 -19.01 11.35
CA ALA A 10 5.25 -19.35 10.61
C ALA A 10 6.51 -19.22 11.48
N SER A 11 6.60 -18.20 12.32
CA SER A 11 7.68 -18.02 13.28
C SER A 11 7.33 -16.91 14.27
N GLU A 12 7.65 -17.11 15.55
CA GLU A 12 7.55 -16.06 16.56
C GLU A 12 8.47 -14.88 16.28
N GLU A 13 9.59 -15.09 15.61
CA GLU A 13 10.53 -14.03 15.22
C GLU A 13 9.88 -12.97 14.34
N LEU A 14 8.83 -13.29 13.59
CA LEU A 14 8.12 -12.34 12.75
C LEU A 14 7.50 -11.18 13.55
N ARG A 15 7.28 -11.34 14.84
CA ARG A 15 6.83 -10.26 15.74
C ARG A 15 7.88 -9.16 15.93
N ARG A 16 9.14 -9.42 15.59
CA ARG A 16 10.26 -8.46 15.70
C ARG A 16 10.48 -7.65 14.44
N PHE A 17 9.81 -7.98 13.34
CA PHE A 17 9.94 -7.26 12.07
C PHE A 17 8.96 -6.09 11.98
N ALA A 18 9.41 -5.00 11.37
CA ALA A 18 8.55 -3.86 11.09
C ALA A 18 7.42 -4.20 10.11
N TYR A 19 7.66 -5.13 9.18
CA TYR A 19 6.70 -5.55 8.17
C TYR A 19 6.69 -7.06 7.99
N VAL A 20 5.48 -7.64 7.92
CA VAL A 20 5.24 -9.03 7.54
C VAL A 20 4.37 -9.04 6.29
N HIS A 21 4.76 -9.80 5.29
CA HIS A 21 4.02 -9.92 4.04
C HIS A 21 3.28 -11.25 3.98
N ILE A 22 2.01 -11.21 3.57
CA ILE A 22 1.21 -12.39 3.26
C ILE A 22 1.04 -12.43 1.75
N ALA A 23 1.83 -13.27 1.08
CA ALA A 23 1.87 -13.45 -0.36
C ALA A 23 2.32 -14.89 -0.66
N PRO A 24 1.38 -15.87 -0.74
CA PRO A 24 1.73 -17.29 -0.75
C PRO A 24 2.53 -17.76 -1.96
N SER A 25 2.32 -17.15 -3.16
CA SER A 25 3.03 -17.55 -4.38
C SER A 25 3.06 -16.43 -5.43
N LEU A 26 3.98 -16.54 -6.39
CA LEU A 26 4.05 -15.64 -7.55
C LEU A 26 2.79 -15.73 -8.41
N ASP A 27 2.22 -16.93 -8.57
CA ASP A 27 0.99 -17.15 -9.35
C ASP A 27 -0.20 -16.42 -8.72
N GLN A 28 -0.28 -16.40 -7.38
CA GLN A 28 -1.31 -15.65 -6.70
C GLN A 28 -1.10 -14.14 -6.86
N MET A 29 0.12 -13.65 -6.75
CA MET A 29 0.42 -12.24 -6.98
C MET A 29 0.02 -11.82 -8.40
N ALA A 30 0.28 -12.64 -9.40
CA ALA A 30 -0.13 -12.38 -10.79
C ALA A 30 -1.66 -12.37 -10.94
N ARG A 31 -2.37 -13.31 -10.30
CA ARG A 31 -3.85 -13.33 -10.31
C ARG A 31 -4.45 -12.10 -9.65
N VAL A 32 -3.95 -11.73 -8.48
CA VAL A 32 -4.41 -10.51 -7.76
C VAL A 32 -4.23 -9.26 -8.62
N TYR A 33 -3.09 -9.16 -9.32
CA TYR A 33 -2.87 -8.06 -10.25
C TYR A 33 -3.91 -8.03 -11.37
N GLN A 34 -4.16 -9.16 -12.02
CA GLN A 34 -5.15 -9.27 -13.11
C GLN A 34 -6.57 -8.98 -12.62
N GLN A 35 -6.95 -9.51 -11.46
CA GLN A 35 -8.26 -9.24 -10.84
C GLN A 35 -8.45 -7.74 -10.59
N ALA A 36 -7.48 -7.09 -9.97
CA ALA A 36 -7.55 -5.65 -9.70
C ALA A 36 -7.62 -4.81 -10.97
N VAL A 37 -6.85 -5.16 -12.02
CA VAL A 37 -6.90 -4.47 -13.32
C VAL A 37 -8.26 -4.67 -14.01
N ALA A 38 -8.89 -5.84 -13.84
CA ALA A 38 -10.23 -6.13 -14.35
C ALA A 38 -11.35 -5.49 -13.50
N GLY A 39 -11.05 -4.73 -12.47
CA GLY A 39 -12.04 -4.13 -11.59
C GLY A 39 -12.58 -5.06 -10.51
N MET A 40 -12.04 -6.27 -10.38
CA MET A 40 -12.49 -7.26 -9.41
C MET A 40 -11.77 -7.06 -8.07
N MET A 41 -12.53 -7.06 -6.96
CA MET A 41 -11.94 -7.14 -5.64
C MET A 41 -11.33 -8.54 -5.44
N PRO A 42 -10.01 -8.67 -5.18
CA PRO A 42 -9.37 -9.97 -5.03
C PRO A 42 -9.95 -10.78 -3.86
N ALA A 43 -10.17 -12.08 -4.09
CA ALA A 43 -10.62 -12.99 -3.04
C ALA A 43 -9.54 -13.21 -1.96
N GLU A 44 -8.30 -13.33 -2.39
CA GLU A 44 -7.13 -13.53 -1.53
C GLU A 44 -6.06 -12.47 -1.84
N PRO A 45 -6.22 -11.23 -1.35
CA PRO A 45 -5.28 -10.16 -1.64
C PRO A 45 -3.89 -10.41 -1.04
N VAL A 46 -2.89 -9.81 -1.67
CA VAL A 46 -1.56 -9.67 -1.07
C VAL A 46 -1.60 -8.61 0.00
N LEU A 47 -1.14 -8.95 1.21
CA LEU A 47 -1.16 -8.05 2.36
C LEU A 47 0.27 -7.69 2.80
N VAL A 48 0.41 -6.46 3.26
CA VAL A 48 1.58 -5.98 3.99
C VAL A 48 1.11 -5.54 5.38
N VAL A 49 1.53 -6.25 6.40
CA VAL A 49 1.18 -5.97 7.79
C VAL A 49 2.35 -5.25 8.44
N GLY A 50 2.21 -3.95 8.62
CA GLY A 50 3.19 -3.11 9.31
C GLY A 50 3.00 -3.21 10.82
N GLN A 51 4.04 -3.61 11.54
CA GLN A 51 4.10 -3.75 12.99
C GLN A 51 4.97 -2.65 13.57
N THR A 52 4.55 -1.40 13.41
CA THR A 52 5.39 -0.23 13.70
C THR A 52 5.84 -0.18 15.16
N THR A 53 5.02 -0.62 16.09
CA THR A 53 5.35 -0.68 17.52
C THR A 53 6.34 -1.78 17.89
N ALA A 54 6.63 -2.74 17.01
CA ALA A 54 7.72 -3.70 17.21
C ALA A 54 9.10 -3.01 17.17
N ILE A 55 9.20 -1.88 16.45
CA ILE A 55 10.46 -1.13 16.29
C ILE A 55 10.43 0.15 17.13
N ASP A 56 9.29 0.80 17.23
CA ASP A 56 9.11 2.05 17.96
C ASP A 56 7.88 1.93 18.89
N PRO A 57 8.09 1.40 20.12
CA PRO A 57 7.00 1.19 21.08
C PRO A 57 6.25 2.49 21.45
N GLY A 58 6.90 3.64 21.33
CA GLY A 58 6.30 4.94 21.64
C GLY A 58 5.14 5.35 20.73
N ARG A 59 4.84 4.57 19.69
CA ARG A 59 3.70 4.82 18.76
C ARG A 59 2.34 4.42 19.30
N ALA A 60 2.28 3.69 20.40
CA ALA A 60 1.04 3.33 21.08
C ALA A 60 1.22 3.48 22.60
N PRO A 61 0.11 3.64 23.37
CA PRO A 61 0.17 3.52 24.82
C PRO A 61 0.73 2.18 25.27
N ASP A 62 1.37 2.16 26.43
CA ASP A 62 1.98 0.97 26.99
C ASP A 62 1.06 -0.25 26.95
N GLY A 63 1.60 -1.36 26.47
CA GLY A 63 0.88 -2.63 26.34
C GLY A 63 -0.10 -2.72 25.16
N ASN A 64 -0.14 -1.72 24.28
CA ASN A 64 -0.95 -1.73 23.07
C ASN A 64 -0.09 -1.59 21.82
N HIS A 65 -0.68 -1.90 20.67
CA HIS A 65 0.03 -1.87 19.39
C HIS A 65 -0.77 -1.18 18.29
N ILE A 66 -0.05 -0.57 17.36
CA ILE A 66 -0.61 -0.04 16.11
C ILE A 66 -0.12 -0.90 14.96
N LEU A 67 -1.07 -1.38 14.17
CA LEU A 67 -0.79 -2.07 12.92
C LEU A 67 -1.22 -1.20 11.74
N TRP A 68 -0.36 -1.17 10.71
CA TRP A 68 -0.64 -0.56 9.43
C TRP A 68 -0.80 -1.66 8.38
N ILE A 69 -2.04 -1.99 8.04
CA ILE A 69 -2.33 -3.08 7.11
C ILE A 69 -2.62 -2.48 5.73
N GLN A 70 -1.81 -2.85 4.75
CA GLN A 70 -1.98 -2.46 3.37
C GLN A 70 -2.43 -3.65 2.53
N VAL A 71 -3.49 -3.45 1.76
CA VAL A 71 -3.89 -4.36 0.69
C VAL A 71 -3.22 -3.89 -0.59
N ARG A 72 -2.45 -4.77 -1.20
CA ARG A 72 -1.80 -4.49 -2.47
C ARG A 72 -2.74 -4.83 -3.62
N MET A 73 -2.82 -3.94 -4.61
CA MET A 73 -3.58 -4.14 -5.82
C MET A 73 -5.09 -4.24 -5.57
N LEU A 74 -5.73 -3.08 -5.43
CA LEU A 74 -7.18 -2.94 -5.41
C LEU A 74 -7.66 -2.12 -6.61
N PRO A 75 -8.85 -2.41 -7.16
CA PRO A 75 -9.43 -1.61 -8.22
C PRO A 75 -9.91 -0.25 -7.68
N LYS A 76 -9.76 0.80 -8.49
CA LYS A 76 -10.38 2.10 -8.20
C LYS A 76 -11.91 2.02 -8.34
N ILE A 77 -12.36 1.37 -9.40
CA ILE A 77 -13.77 1.12 -9.72
C ILE A 77 -14.03 -0.36 -9.50
N ILE A 78 -15.03 -0.68 -8.68
CA ILE A 78 -15.42 -2.07 -8.42
C ILE A 78 -16.38 -2.51 -9.54
N GLU A 79 -15.98 -3.52 -10.32
CA GLU A 79 -16.83 -4.22 -11.27
C GLU A 79 -17.44 -5.48 -10.66
N GLY A 80 -16.78 -6.05 -9.64
CA GLY A 80 -17.27 -7.23 -8.92
C GLY A 80 -16.34 -7.66 -7.80
N ASP A 81 -16.72 -8.76 -7.16
CA ASP A 81 -15.96 -9.43 -6.10
C ASP A 81 -15.62 -10.85 -6.53
N GLU A 82 -14.34 -11.19 -6.58
CA GLU A 82 -13.87 -12.51 -7.00
C GLU A 82 -14.33 -13.63 -6.04
N ALA A 83 -14.51 -13.31 -4.77
CA ALA A 83 -15.04 -14.27 -3.79
C ALA A 83 -16.58 -14.39 -3.84
N GLY A 84 -17.27 -13.50 -4.54
CA GLY A 84 -18.74 -13.50 -4.63
C GLY A 84 -19.47 -13.27 -3.31
N THR A 85 -18.82 -12.61 -2.34
CA THR A 85 -19.40 -12.37 -1.00
C THR A 85 -19.74 -10.91 -0.74
N ILE A 86 -19.32 -10.01 -1.61
CA ILE A 86 -19.57 -8.57 -1.52
C ILE A 86 -20.24 -8.09 -2.79
N ASP A 87 -21.53 -7.78 -2.72
CA ASP A 87 -22.33 -7.38 -3.88
C ASP A 87 -22.16 -5.90 -4.26
N SER A 88 -21.69 -5.06 -3.31
CA SER A 88 -21.59 -3.64 -3.54
C SER A 88 -20.44 -3.27 -4.48
N ARG A 89 -20.72 -2.41 -5.46
CA ARG A 89 -19.75 -1.77 -6.36
C ARG A 89 -19.31 -0.38 -5.89
N ASP A 90 -19.73 0.04 -4.71
CA ASP A 90 -19.36 1.30 -4.08
C ASP A 90 -18.42 1.07 -2.92
N TRP A 91 -17.20 1.62 -2.99
CA TRP A 91 -16.22 1.51 -1.92
C TRP A 91 -16.70 2.04 -0.57
N ARG A 92 -17.62 3.00 -0.54
CA ARG A 92 -18.19 3.52 0.71
C ARG A 92 -18.97 2.45 1.49
N LEU A 93 -19.53 1.48 0.77
CA LEU A 93 -20.30 0.36 1.32
C LEU A 93 -19.47 -0.93 1.41
N ALA A 94 -18.56 -1.17 0.47
CA ALA A 94 -17.79 -2.41 0.36
C ALA A 94 -16.59 -2.47 1.31
N LYS A 95 -16.02 -1.33 1.71
CA LYS A 95 -14.72 -1.28 2.38
C LYS A 95 -14.68 -2.02 3.72
N GLU A 96 -15.74 -1.97 4.52
CA GLU A 96 -15.77 -2.65 5.82
C GLU A 96 -15.86 -4.16 5.65
N ALA A 97 -16.73 -4.65 4.75
CA ALA A 97 -16.83 -6.08 4.44
C ALA A 97 -15.51 -6.61 3.84
N TYR A 98 -14.83 -5.80 3.02
CA TYR A 98 -13.53 -6.16 2.51
C TYR A 98 -12.44 -6.18 3.59
N ALA A 99 -12.50 -5.26 4.55
CA ALA A 99 -11.61 -5.26 5.72
C ALA A 99 -11.84 -6.49 6.62
N ASP A 100 -13.07 -6.96 6.75
CA ASP A 100 -13.37 -8.22 7.47
C ASP A 100 -12.70 -9.41 6.78
N ARG A 101 -12.71 -9.47 5.44
CA ARG A 101 -11.95 -10.47 4.67
C ARG A 101 -10.46 -10.40 4.97
N VAL A 102 -9.88 -9.20 5.00
CA VAL A 102 -8.46 -9.01 5.34
C VAL A 102 -8.14 -9.50 6.74
N VAL A 103 -8.99 -9.18 7.72
CA VAL A 103 -8.85 -9.68 9.10
C VAL A 103 -8.91 -11.21 9.13
N ALA A 104 -9.87 -11.82 8.42
CA ALA A 104 -9.99 -13.28 8.35
C ALA A 104 -8.75 -13.96 7.71
N ILE A 105 -8.11 -13.32 6.74
CA ILE A 105 -6.86 -13.81 6.16
C ILE A 105 -5.74 -13.74 7.20
N ILE A 106 -5.59 -12.64 7.91
CA ILE A 106 -4.56 -12.50 8.96
C ILE A 106 -4.80 -13.53 10.07
N GLU A 107 -6.06 -13.74 10.48
CA GLU A 107 -6.43 -14.74 11.48
C GLU A 107 -5.97 -16.16 11.11
N LYS A 108 -6.04 -16.55 9.83
CA LYS A 108 -5.50 -17.84 9.35
C LYS A 108 -4.01 -17.99 9.62
N HIS A 109 -3.26 -16.89 9.52
CA HIS A 109 -1.80 -16.87 9.70
C HIS A 109 -1.36 -16.50 11.12
N ALA A 110 -2.22 -15.84 11.88
CA ALA A 110 -1.98 -15.40 13.26
C ALA A 110 -3.24 -15.59 14.10
N PRO A 111 -3.48 -16.81 14.63
CA PRO A 111 -4.68 -17.12 15.44
C PRO A 111 -4.79 -16.22 16.66
N GLY A 112 -6.02 -15.76 16.95
CA GLY A 112 -6.33 -14.82 18.02
C GLY A 112 -6.16 -13.36 17.61
N PHE A 113 -5.80 -13.08 16.36
CA PHE A 113 -5.66 -11.72 15.86
C PHE A 113 -6.97 -10.93 15.94
N THR A 114 -8.08 -11.54 15.56
CA THR A 114 -9.40 -10.91 15.56
C THR A 114 -9.79 -10.44 16.97
N GLU A 115 -9.54 -11.25 17.98
CA GLU A 115 -9.85 -10.95 19.39
C GLU A 115 -8.93 -9.86 19.96
N SER A 116 -7.76 -9.68 19.38
CA SER A 116 -6.80 -8.66 19.79
C SER A 116 -7.19 -7.26 19.31
N ILE A 117 -8.08 -7.14 18.32
CA ILE A 117 -8.46 -5.85 17.71
C ILE A 117 -9.30 -5.03 18.70
N MET A 118 -8.80 -3.86 19.05
CA MET A 118 -9.48 -2.87 19.90
C MET A 118 -10.30 -1.87 19.10
N ALA A 119 -9.73 -1.42 17.98
CA ALA A 119 -10.35 -0.47 17.06
C ALA A 119 -9.67 -0.56 15.68
N ARG A 120 -10.41 -0.23 14.64
CA ARG A 120 -9.87 -0.10 13.28
C ARG A 120 -10.43 1.13 12.58
N ALA A 121 -9.64 1.66 11.64
CA ALA A 121 -10.08 2.62 10.63
C ALA A 121 -9.76 2.04 9.26
N VAL A 122 -10.69 2.14 8.32
CA VAL A 122 -10.57 1.55 6.97
C VAL A 122 -10.60 2.68 5.93
N PHE A 123 -9.58 2.74 5.10
CA PHE A 123 -9.47 3.68 4.00
C PHE A 123 -9.51 2.93 2.68
N SER A 124 -10.52 3.20 1.88
CA SER A 124 -10.64 2.72 0.51
C SER A 124 -9.74 3.52 -0.45
N PRO A 125 -9.53 3.07 -1.70
CA PRO A 125 -8.86 3.87 -2.72
C PRO A 125 -9.46 5.26 -2.91
N LEU A 126 -10.78 5.41 -2.79
CA LEU A 126 -11.46 6.70 -2.91
C LEU A 126 -11.28 7.59 -1.68
N ASP A 127 -11.22 7.00 -0.48
CA ASP A 127 -10.91 7.76 0.74
C ASP A 127 -9.50 8.35 0.66
N LEU A 128 -8.51 7.58 0.21
CA LEU A 128 -7.14 8.06 0.02
C LEU A 128 -7.06 9.19 -1.01
N GLN A 129 -7.78 9.07 -2.13
CA GLN A 129 -7.87 10.15 -3.11
C GLN A 129 -8.57 11.39 -2.55
N ALA A 130 -9.60 11.23 -1.72
CA ALA A 130 -10.28 12.35 -1.06
C ALA A 130 -9.38 13.08 -0.06
N MET A 131 -8.52 12.35 0.65
CA MET A 131 -7.53 12.92 1.58
C MET A 131 -6.43 13.70 0.85
N ASN A 132 -6.05 13.25 -0.35
CA ASN A 132 -5.06 13.91 -1.18
C ASN A 132 -5.37 13.66 -2.66
N VAL A 133 -5.80 14.69 -3.37
CA VAL A 133 -6.21 14.63 -4.78
C VAL A 133 -5.11 14.14 -5.74
N ASN A 134 -3.84 14.15 -5.32
CA ASN A 134 -2.74 13.60 -6.11
C ASN A 134 -2.65 12.07 -6.02
N LEU A 135 -3.34 11.43 -5.06
CA LEU A 135 -3.42 9.98 -4.93
C LEU A 135 -4.56 9.44 -5.82
N ILE A 136 -4.42 9.58 -7.13
CA ILE A 136 -5.45 9.21 -8.10
C ILE A 136 -5.77 7.72 -7.98
N GLY A 137 -7.02 7.39 -7.62
CA GLY A 137 -7.43 6.00 -7.37
C GLY A 137 -6.79 5.35 -6.15
N GLY A 138 -6.31 6.16 -5.18
CA GLY A 138 -5.61 5.68 -4.00
C GLY A 138 -4.15 5.29 -4.24
N ASP A 139 -3.60 5.61 -5.44
CA ASP A 139 -2.23 5.26 -5.79
C ASP A 139 -1.21 6.16 -5.09
N GLY A 140 -0.54 5.61 -4.07
CA GLY A 140 0.56 6.28 -3.38
C GLY A 140 1.93 6.11 -4.05
N LEU A 141 2.02 5.37 -5.17
CA LEU A 141 3.28 5.10 -5.86
C LEU A 141 3.59 6.08 -7.00
N GLY A 142 2.65 7.00 -7.29
CA GLY A 142 2.85 8.06 -8.28
C GLY A 142 2.81 7.56 -9.72
N GLY A 143 1.94 6.60 -10.03
CA GLY A 143 1.69 6.06 -11.35
C GLY A 143 2.33 4.71 -11.63
N SER A 144 2.24 4.28 -12.89
CA SER A 144 2.68 2.96 -13.33
C SER A 144 4.18 2.70 -13.10
N HIS A 145 4.51 1.48 -12.70
CA HIS A 145 5.88 0.95 -12.61
C HIS A 145 6.24 0.00 -13.76
N HIS A 146 5.50 0.04 -14.87
CA HIS A 146 5.89 -0.67 -16.09
C HIS A 146 7.23 -0.15 -16.63
N LEU A 147 7.96 -0.97 -17.38
CA LEU A 147 9.26 -0.63 -17.95
C LEU A 147 9.24 0.69 -18.75
N ALA A 148 8.12 0.97 -19.45
CA ALA A 148 7.90 2.21 -20.17
C ALA A 148 7.76 3.46 -19.28
N GLN A 149 7.70 3.30 -17.96
CA GLN A 149 7.63 4.36 -16.96
C GLN A 149 8.81 4.33 -15.99
N ASN A 150 9.93 3.75 -16.43
CA ASN A 150 11.17 3.72 -15.65
C ASN A 150 12.28 4.54 -16.34
N PHE A 151 13.34 4.81 -15.61
CA PHE A 151 14.52 5.55 -16.09
C PHE A 151 14.15 6.86 -16.79
N LEU A 152 14.49 6.99 -18.05
CA LEU A 152 14.32 8.20 -18.87
C LEU A 152 12.85 8.55 -19.16
N PHE A 153 11.92 7.62 -18.90
CA PHE A 153 10.51 7.76 -19.26
C PHE A 153 9.61 8.22 -18.09
N ARG A 154 10.16 8.37 -16.87
CA ARG A 154 9.37 8.76 -15.69
C ARG A 154 9.65 10.22 -15.30
N PRO A 155 8.66 11.11 -15.23
CA PRO A 155 7.22 10.98 -15.55
C PRO A 155 6.92 10.97 -17.06
N ALA A 156 7.82 11.46 -17.86
CA ALA A 156 7.72 11.52 -19.31
C ALA A 156 9.12 11.49 -19.95
N ALA A 157 9.22 11.11 -21.22
CA ALA A 157 10.48 11.06 -21.95
C ALA A 157 11.23 12.41 -21.85
N GLY A 158 12.50 12.34 -21.49
CA GLY A 158 13.38 13.52 -21.33
C GLY A 158 13.13 14.37 -20.07
N ARG A 159 12.25 13.94 -19.15
CA ARG A 159 11.92 14.67 -17.91
C ARG A 159 12.31 13.94 -16.63
N ALA A 160 13.02 12.85 -16.73
CA ALA A 160 13.43 12.03 -15.58
C ALA A 160 14.30 12.75 -14.54
N ASN A 161 14.91 13.86 -14.94
CA ASN A 161 15.77 14.68 -14.07
C ASN A 161 15.00 15.77 -13.27
N GLY A 162 13.68 15.69 -13.23
CA GLY A 162 12.82 16.65 -12.53
C GLY A 162 12.67 18.01 -13.21
N SER A 163 13.22 18.22 -14.42
CA SER A 163 13.04 19.50 -15.11
C SER A 163 11.65 19.64 -15.73
N THR A 164 11.14 20.87 -15.78
CA THR A 164 9.91 21.22 -16.49
C THR A 164 10.21 22.23 -17.62
N PRO A 165 9.26 22.47 -18.53
CA PRO A 165 9.36 23.57 -19.50
C PRO A 165 9.32 24.95 -18.84
N VAL A 166 8.81 25.05 -17.63
CA VAL A 166 8.68 26.30 -16.89
C VAL A 166 9.99 26.61 -16.18
N ARG A 167 10.52 27.82 -16.38
CA ARG A 167 11.75 28.27 -15.72
C ARG A 167 11.62 28.22 -14.20
N ASN A 168 12.63 27.69 -13.53
CA ASN A 168 12.70 27.55 -12.07
C ASN A 168 11.60 26.66 -11.43
N LEU A 169 10.83 25.93 -12.24
CA LEU A 169 9.88 24.93 -11.75
C LEU A 169 10.47 23.53 -11.93
N HIS A 170 10.51 22.78 -10.85
CA HIS A 170 11.04 21.41 -10.82
C HIS A 170 10.04 20.46 -10.18
N LEU A 171 10.08 19.20 -10.61
CA LEU A 171 9.26 18.11 -10.06
C LEU A 171 10.14 17.18 -9.22
N VAL A 172 9.63 16.79 -8.05
CA VAL A 172 10.20 15.76 -7.19
C VAL A 172 9.09 14.89 -6.61
N GLY A 173 9.44 13.72 -6.10
CA GLY A 173 8.49 12.81 -5.49
C GLY A 173 8.35 11.49 -6.24
N ALA A 174 7.34 10.72 -5.89
CA ALA A 174 7.12 9.35 -6.38
C ALA A 174 6.89 9.27 -7.89
N SER A 175 6.33 10.31 -8.51
CA SER A 175 6.06 10.35 -9.96
C SER A 175 7.29 10.66 -10.81
N VAL A 176 8.43 11.00 -10.21
CA VAL A 176 9.68 11.30 -10.92
C VAL A 176 10.70 10.20 -10.67
N TRP A 177 11.61 9.95 -11.62
CA TRP A 177 12.70 8.99 -11.43
C TRP A 177 13.54 9.32 -10.17
N PRO A 178 13.90 8.36 -9.32
CA PRO A 178 13.78 6.89 -9.48
C PRO A 178 12.43 6.29 -9.11
N GLY A 179 11.41 7.07 -8.83
CA GLY A 179 10.08 6.58 -8.51
C GLY A 179 9.79 6.55 -7.01
N ALA A 180 8.73 5.83 -6.63
CA ALA A 180 8.34 5.67 -5.24
C ALA A 180 9.38 4.87 -4.45
N GLY A 181 9.54 5.23 -3.18
CA GLY A 181 10.45 4.56 -2.26
C GLY A 181 10.78 5.46 -1.06
N VAL A 182 11.38 4.87 -0.05
CA VAL A 182 11.85 5.59 1.13
C VAL A 182 13.30 5.99 0.91
N GLY A 183 13.56 7.16 0.40
CA GLY A 183 14.96 7.52 0.10
C GLY A 183 15.17 8.89 -0.50
N ALA A 184 14.10 9.67 -0.68
CA ALA A 184 14.17 11.01 -1.25
C ALA A 184 14.98 11.10 -2.58
N GLY A 185 15.06 9.99 -3.35
CA GLY A 185 15.97 9.86 -4.50
C GLY A 185 15.79 10.94 -5.54
N SER A 186 14.56 11.28 -5.92
CA SER A 186 14.29 12.35 -6.90
C SER A 186 14.71 13.73 -6.38
N GLY A 187 14.47 14.01 -5.10
CA GLY A 187 14.92 15.25 -4.45
C GLY A 187 16.44 15.36 -4.39
N PHE A 188 17.12 14.26 -4.02
CA PHE A 188 18.58 14.20 -3.98
C PHE A 188 19.21 14.46 -5.37
N LEU A 189 18.69 13.79 -6.41
CA LEU A 189 19.18 13.95 -7.78
C LEU A 189 19.00 15.41 -8.28
N LEU A 190 17.82 16.00 -7.99
CA LEU A 190 17.57 17.39 -8.36
C LEU A 190 18.47 18.34 -7.59
N ALA A 191 18.64 18.15 -6.28
CA ALA A 191 19.52 19.00 -5.45
C ALA A 191 20.97 18.99 -5.97
N ARG A 192 21.51 17.79 -6.29
CA ARG A 192 22.85 17.68 -6.91
C ARG A 192 22.96 18.45 -8.21
N LYS A 193 21.96 18.30 -9.08
CA LYS A 193 21.92 19.03 -10.37
C LYS A 193 21.93 20.54 -10.17
N LEU A 194 21.10 21.06 -9.25
CA LEU A 194 21.01 22.51 -8.99
C LEU A 194 22.29 23.06 -8.33
N ALA A 195 22.98 22.22 -7.56
CA ALA A 195 24.26 22.55 -6.93
C ALA A 195 25.47 22.40 -7.88
N GLY A 196 25.27 22.02 -9.15
CA GLY A 196 26.35 21.81 -10.12
C GLY A 196 27.23 20.59 -9.82
N LYS A 197 26.68 19.57 -9.15
CA LYS A 197 27.41 18.34 -8.73
C LYS A 197 26.93 17.11 -9.48
#